data_d317d07cda22703303fe14eb4942cec9
#
_entry.id   d317d07cda22703303fe14eb4942cec9
#
_cell.length_a   1.000
_cell.length_b   1.000
_cell.length_c   1.000
_cell.angle_alpha   90.00
_cell.angle_beta   90.00
_cell.angle_gamma   90.00
#
_symmetry.space_group_name_H-M   'P 1'
#
loop_
_entity.id
_entity.type
_entity.pdbx_description
1 polymer ?
#
loop_
_entity_poly.entity_id
_entity_poly.type
_entity_poly.pdbx_seq_one_letter_code
_entity_poly.pdbx_strand_id
1 'polypeptide(L)'
;LVGAISMMLDGNHRRAELGYWIGRPFWGRGYATEAARAMLDFGFGSMGLNRIFAHHMRDNPASGRVLANIGMTREGVLSQHVLKWDQFRDVVLYGLTRERFLASKETVHPGQR
;
A
#
# COMPACT_ATOMS: atom_id res chain seq x y z
N LEU A 1 -8.07 -4.38 -19.42
CA LEU A 1 -7.23 -4.22 -18.24
C LEU A 1 -7.89 -3.30 -17.23
N VAL A 2 -8.19 -3.83 -16.06
CA VAL A 2 -8.84 -3.08 -14.98
C VAL A 2 -7.83 -2.15 -14.29
N GLY A 3 -6.60 -2.59 -14.18
CA GLY A 3 -5.55 -1.84 -13.52
C GLY A 3 -4.28 -2.66 -13.44
N ALA A 4 -3.32 -2.16 -12.70
CA ALA A 4 -2.04 -2.83 -12.49
C ALA A 4 -1.57 -2.59 -11.05
N ILE A 5 -0.88 -3.58 -10.50
CA ILE A 5 -0.27 -3.48 -9.19
C ILE A 5 1.14 -4.05 -9.28
N SER A 6 2.07 -3.46 -8.55
CA SER A 6 3.47 -3.87 -8.60
C SER A 6 4.13 -3.71 -7.24
N MET A 7 5.23 -4.41 -7.04
CA MET A 7 6.11 -4.18 -5.91
C MET A 7 7.53 -3.99 -6.41
N MET A 8 8.15 -2.90 -5.97
CA MET A 8 9.53 -2.60 -6.29
C MET A 8 10.38 -3.03 -5.10
N LEU A 9 11.21 -4.05 -5.31
CA LEU A 9 11.95 -4.71 -4.23
C LEU A 9 13.24 -4.00 -3.91
N ASP A 10 13.55 -3.91 -2.61
CA ASP A 10 14.86 -3.56 -2.11
C ASP A 10 15.31 -4.75 -1.25
N GLY A 11 16.00 -5.71 -1.89
CA GLY A 11 16.35 -6.97 -1.26
C GLY A 11 17.34 -6.83 -0.10
N ASN A 12 18.19 -5.80 -0.13
CA ASN A 12 19.16 -5.58 0.94
C ASN A 12 18.50 -5.27 2.27
N HIS A 13 17.29 -4.70 2.25
CA HIS A 13 16.58 -4.31 3.45
C HIS A 13 15.29 -5.09 3.65
N ARG A 14 15.04 -6.10 2.83
CA ARG A 14 13.84 -6.93 2.88
C ARG A 14 12.57 -6.08 2.93
N ARG A 15 12.50 -5.09 2.08
CA ARG A 15 11.36 -4.21 1.96
C ARG A 15 10.98 -4.01 0.49
N ALA A 16 9.76 -3.58 0.26
CA ALA A 16 9.29 -3.29 -1.08
C ALA A 16 8.33 -2.12 -1.07
N GLU A 17 8.29 -1.40 -2.17
CA GLU A 17 7.30 -0.35 -2.37
C GLU A 17 6.16 -0.89 -3.21
N LEU A 18 4.94 -0.71 -2.70
CA LEU A 18 3.71 -1.10 -3.38
C LEU A 18 3.22 0.05 -4.26
N GLY A 19 3.02 -0.24 -5.53
CA GLY A 19 2.42 0.72 -6.45
C GLY A 19 1.20 0.11 -7.12
N TYR A 20 0.20 0.93 -7.43
CA TYR A 20 -0.97 0.42 -8.12
C TYR A 20 -1.67 1.50 -8.92
N TRP A 21 -2.45 1.05 -9.89
CA TRP A 21 -3.25 1.91 -10.74
C TRP A 21 -4.53 1.16 -11.12
N ILE A 22 -5.68 1.82 -11.01
CA ILE A 22 -6.97 1.27 -11.41
C ILE A 22 -7.62 2.25 -12.38
N GLY A 23 -8.11 1.73 -13.50
CA GLY A 23 -8.80 2.54 -14.49
C GLY A 23 -10.10 3.15 -13.94
N ARG A 24 -10.43 4.36 -14.38
CA ARG A 24 -11.57 5.11 -13.87
C ARG A 24 -12.89 4.34 -13.82
N PRO A 25 -13.26 3.59 -14.87
CA PRO A 25 -14.54 2.88 -14.84
C PRO A 25 -14.67 1.87 -13.70
N PHE A 26 -13.55 1.53 -13.07
CA PHE A 26 -13.51 0.50 -12.03
C PHE A 26 -13.28 1.08 -10.64
N TRP A 27 -13.23 2.39 -10.53
CA TRP A 27 -13.05 3.05 -9.23
C TRP A 27 -14.28 2.75 -8.35
N GLY A 28 -14.02 2.59 -7.06
CA GLY A 28 -15.07 2.36 -6.08
C GLY A 28 -15.60 0.95 -6.04
N ARG A 29 -15.02 0.03 -6.80
CA ARG A 29 -15.46 -1.37 -6.82
C ARG A 29 -14.60 -2.28 -5.95
N GLY A 30 -13.67 -1.72 -5.19
CA GLY A 30 -12.82 -2.50 -4.29
C GLY A 30 -11.67 -3.23 -4.95
N TYR A 31 -11.45 -3.04 -6.25
CA TYR A 31 -10.38 -3.75 -6.96
C TYR A 31 -9.00 -3.41 -6.42
N ALA A 32 -8.74 -2.14 -6.15
CA ALA A 32 -7.44 -1.73 -5.64
C ALA A 32 -7.17 -2.32 -4.26
N THR A 33 -8.17 -2.28 -3.38
CA THR A 33 -8.06 -2.84 -2.03
C THR A 33 -7.81 -4.34 -2.08
N GLU A 34 -8.57 -5.05 -2.91
CA GLU A 34 -8.45 -6.50 -3.04
C GLU A 34 -7.09 -6.90 -3.58
N ALA A 35 -6.64 -6.23 -4.64
CA ALA A 35 -5.33 -6.52 -5.24
C ALA A 35 -4.19 -6.19 -4.27
N ALA A 36 -4.31 -5.09 -3.57
CA ALA A 36 -3.28 -4.69 -2.61
C ALA A 36 -3.18 -5.68 -1.44
N ARG A 37 -4.31 -6.17 -0.94
CA ARG A 37 -4.31 -7.20 0.10
C ARG A 37 -3.61 -8.48 -0.37
N ALA A 38 -3.88 -8.89 -1.59
CA ALA A 38 -3.21 -10.07 -2.17
C ALA A 38 -1.70 -9.86 -2.25
N MET A 39 -1.26 -8.67 -2.62
CA MET A 39 0.18 -8.36 -2.69
C MET A 39 0.82 -8.34 -1.31
N LEU A 40 0.12 -7.87 -0.28
CA LEU A 40 0.64 -7.92 1.09
C LEU A 40 0.82 -9.37 1.55
N ASP A 41 -0.18 -10.22 1.29
CA ASP A 41 -0.08 -11.64 1.63
C ASP A 41 1.10 -12.29 0.93
N PHE A 42 1.29 -11.99 -0.35
CA PHE A 42 2.39 -12.54 -1.12
C PHE A 42 3.74 -12.01 -0.62
N GLY A 43 3.85 -10.71 -0.38
CA GLY A 43 5.10 -10.09 0.05
C GLY A 43 5.55 -10.55 1.42
N PHE A 44 4.67 -10.53 2.40
CA PHE A 44 5.02 -10.94 3.75
C PHE A 44 5.09 -12.46 3.88
N GLY A 45 4.27 -13.19 3.15
CA GLY A 45 4.26 -14.63 3.20
C GLY A 45 5.34 -15.26 2.34
N SER A 46 5.13 -15.28 1.02
CA SER A 46 6.00 -16.02 0.10
C SER A 46 7.36 -15.38 -0.08
N MET A 47 7.45 -14.05 -0.06
CA MET A 47 8.72 -13.36 -0.28
C MET A 47 9.48 -13.10 1.01
N GLY A 48 8.86 -13.26 2.17
CA GLY A 48 9.51 -13.06 3.45
C GLY A 48 9.95 -11.62 3.71
N LEU A 49 9.26 -10.65 3.14
CA LEU A 49 9.59 -9.25 3.34
C LEU A 49 9.32 -8.84 4.80
N ASN A 50 10.10 -7.88 5.28
CA ASN A 50 9.90 -7.31 6.61
C ASN A 50 9.05 -6.06 6.60
N ARG A 51 9.07 -5.31 5.49
CA ARG A 51 8.34 -4.04 5.39
C ARG A 51 7.81 -3.86 3.98
N ILE A 52 6.58 -3.40 3.90
CA ILE A 52 6.00 -2.93 2.64
C ILE A 52 5.50 -1.51 2.88
N PHE A 53 5.86 -0.60 1.98
CA PHE A 53 5.45 0.79 2.09
C PHE A 53 4.87 1.26 0.77
N ALA A 54 4.16 2.37 0.81
CA ALA A 54 3.55 2.96 -0.37
C ALA A 54 3.37 4.45 -0.13
N HIS A 55 3.24 5.20 -1.21
CA HIS A 55 2.93 6.61 -1.08
C HIS A 55 1.83 7.00 -2.06
N HIS A 56 1.16 8.10 -1.77
CA HIS A 56 0.23 8.70 -2.71
C HIS A 56 0.43 10.20 -2.73
N MET A 57 -0.02 10.83 -3.80
CA MET A 57 0.03 12.28 -3.90
C MET A 57 -0.89 12.87 -2.83
N ARG A 58 -0.44 13.95 -2.21
CA ARG A 58 -1.19 14.58 -1.12
C ARG A 58 -2.59 15.00 -1.54
N ASP A 59 -2.76 15.35 -2.81
CA ASP A 59 -4.05 15.74 -3.36
C ASP A 59 -4.91 14.57 -3.86
N ASN A 60 -4.53 13.34 -3.53
CA ASN A 60 -5.28 12.14 -3.91
C ASN A 60 -5.68 11.33 -2.66
N PRO A 61 -6.66 11.80 -1.89
CA PRO A 61 -7.05 11.11 -0.66
C PRO A 61 -7.67 9.73 -0.88
N ALA A 62 -8.19 9.45 -2.07
CA ALA A 62 -8.74 8.13 -2.37
C ALA A 62 -7.69 7.04 -2.26
N SER A 63 -6.46 7.31 -2.73
CA SER A 63 -5.35 6.37 -2.58
C SER A 63 -5.03 6.12 -1.12
N GLY A 64 -5.05 7.17 -0.29
CA GLY A 64 -4.80 7.02 1.14
C GLY A 64 -5.85 6.13 1.81
N ARG A 65 -7.10 6.23 1.39
CA ARG A 65 -8.16 5.36 1.93
C ARG A 65 -7.91 3.90 1.62
N VAL A 66 -7.44 3.59 0.42
CA VAL A 66 -7.09 2.21 0.05
C VAL A 66 -5.97 1.69 0.95
N LEU A 67 -4.91 2.48 1.12
CA LEU A 67 -3.77 2.06 1.94
C LEU A 67 -4.18 1.86 3.40
N ALA A 68 -4.99 2.74 3.95
CA ALA A 68 -5.50 2.58 5.30
C ALA A 68 -6.38 1.34 5.44
N ASN A 69 -7.21 1.06 4.44
CA ASN A 69 -8.12 -0.08 4.46
C ASN A 69 -7.41 -1.42 4.47
N ILE A 70 -6.20 -1.49 3.92
CA ILE A 70 -5.42 -2.73 3.93
C ILE A 70 -4.50 -2.83 5.15
N GLY A 71 -4.61 -1.90 6.09
CA GLY A 71 -3.91 -1.98 7.36
C GLY A 71 -2.60 -1.21 7.42
N MET A 72 -2.27 -0.45 6.38
CA MET A 72 -1.05 0.35 6.42
C MET A 72 -1.26 1.59 7.29
N THR A 73 -0.19 2.04 7.92
CA THR A 73 -0.20 3.20 8.81
C THR A 73 0.43 4.39 8.12
N ARG A 74 -0.23 5.53 8.23
CA ARG A 74 0.36 6.79 7.74
C ARG A 74 1.58 7.11 8.57
N GLU A 75 2.72 7.30 7.90
CA GLU A 75 3.99 7.55 8.58
C GLU A 75 4.48 8.98 8.44
N GLY A 76 4.01 9.71 7.45
CA GLY A 76 4.41 11.10 7.30
C GLY A 76 4.13 11.67 5.93
N VAL A 77 4.57 12.91 5.76
CA VAL A 77 4.48 13.63 4.49
C VAL A 77 5.90 13.94 4.05
N LEU A 78 6.20 13.59 2.79
CA LEU A 78 7.50 13.89 2.18
C LEU A 78 7.33 15.13 1.31
N SER A 79 7.97 16.23 1.71
CA SER A 79 7.80 17.51 1.02
C SER A 79 8.48 17.50 -0.32
N GLN A 80 7.75 17.91 -1.36
CA GLN A 80 8.29 18.09 -2.71
C GLN A 80 9.08 16.88 -3.19
N HIS A 81 8.52 15.70 -2.94
CA HIS A 81 9.23 14.42 -3.15
C HIS A 81 9.17 13.95 -4.60
N VAL A 82 8.16 14.33 -5.35
CA VAL A 82 7.99 13.92 -6.74
C VAL A 82 7.76 15.12 -7.64
N LEU A 83 8.21 14.99 -8.88
CA LEU A 83 7.99 16.00 -9.92
C LEU A 83 6.88 15.51 -10.84
N LYS A 84 5.80 16.28 -10.96
CA LYS A 84 4.68 15.93 -11.81
C LYS A 84 4.14 17.20 -12.48
N TRP A 85 4.05 17.18 -13.80
CA TRP A 85 3.61 18.32 -14.60
C TRP A 85 4.38 19.59 -14.25
N ASP A 86 5.70 19.47 -14.20
CA ASP A 86 6.63 20.58 -13.88
C ASP A 86 6.42 21.20 -12.50
N GLN A 87 5.75 20.49 -11.59
CA GLN A 87 5.58 20.92 -10.21
C GLN A 87 6.08 19.87 -9.23
N PHE A 88 6.82 20.30 -8.24
CA PHE A 88 7.22 19.42 -7.15
C PHE A 88 6.05 19.25 -6.20
N ARG A 89 5.73 18.01 -5.87
CA ARG A 89 4.54 17.66 -5.11
C ARG A 89 4.89 16.89 -3.85
N ASP A 90 4.11 17.15 -2.81
CA ASP A 90 4.20 16.39 -1.57
C ASP A 90 3.54 15.02 -1.75
N VAL A 91 4.10 14.02 -1.09
CA VAL A 91 3.49 12.70 -1.02
C VAL A 91 3.27 12.30 0.43
N VAL A 92 2.26 11.46 0.65
CA VAL A 92 1.97 10.89 1.97
C VAL A 92 2.49 9.46 1.98
N LEU A 93 3.31 9.14 2.97
CA LEU A 93 3.93 7.82 3.10
C LEU A 93 3.13 6.95 4.06
N TYR A 94 2.88 5.73 3.64
CA TYR A 94 2.27 4.68 4.45
C TYR A 94 3.21 3.50 4.54
N GLY A 95 3.17 2.78 5.64
CA GLY A 95 4.00 1.61 5.83
C GLY A 95 3.34 0.54 6.65
N LEU A 96 3.85 -0.68 6.51
CA LEU A 96 3.39 -1.83 7.28
C LEU A 96 4.57 -2.77 7.45
N THR A 97 4.81 -3.19 8.70
CA THR A 97 5.83 -4.18 8.99
C THR A 97 5.22 -5.56 9.03
N ARG A 98 6.07 -6.59 8.83
CA ARG A 98 5.65 -7.97 8.95
C ARG A 98 5.04 -8.26 10.32
N GLU A 99 5.65 -7.72 11.37
CA GLU A 99 5.16 -7.92 12.73
C GLU A 99 3.71 -7.43 12.89
N ARG A 100 3.43 -6.24 12.40
CA ARG A 100 2.07 -5.67 12.49
C ARG A 100 1.09 -6.40 11.59
N PHE A 101 1.55 -6.84 10.43
CA PHE A 101 0.71 -7.61 9.51
C PHE A 101 0.27 -8.92 10.14
N LEU A 102 1.21 -9.65 10.74
CA LEU A 102 0.89 -10.91 11.41
C LEU A 102 0.01 -10.71 12.62
N ALA A 103 0.27 -9.66 13.40
CA ALA A 103 -0.55 -9.34 14.56
C ALA A 103 -1.99 -9.04 14.17
N SER A 104 -2.20 -8.31 13.07
CA SER A 104 -3.56 -8.00 12.62
C SER A 104 -4.32 -9.26 12.20
N LYS A 105 -3.64 -10.24 11.63
CA LYS A 105 -4.26 -11.52 11.29
C LYS A 105 -4.61 -12.32 12.54
N GLU A 106 -3.78 -12.24 13.57
CA GLU A 106 -4.03 -12.95 14.82
C GLU A 106 -5.21 -12.37 15.59
N THR A 107 -5.50 -11.08 15.42
CA THR A 107 -6.63 -10.45 16.11
C THR A 107 -7.97 -10.72 15.43
N VAL A 108 -7.96 -11.35 14.27
CA VAL A 108 -9.19 -11.67 13.54
C VAL A 108 -9.56 -13.12 13.84
N HIS A 109 -10.50 -13.30 14.76
CA HIS A 109 -10.95 -14.62 15.17
C HIS A 109 -12.39 -14.84 14.74
N PRO A 110 -12.70 -16.00 14.17
CA PRO A 110 -14.08 -16.28 13.75
C PRO A 110 -15.09 -16.14 14.87
N GLY A 111 -14.73 -16.51 16.09
CA GLY A 111 -15.62 -16.44 17.22
C GLY A 111 -15.86 -15.06 17.75
N GLN A 112 -15.16 -14.06 17.27
CA GLN A 112 -15.25 -12.69 17.74
C GLN A 112 -16.04 -11.78 16.82
N ARG A 113 -16.58 -12.34 15.77
CA ARG A 113 -17.36 -11.53 14.84
C ARG A 113 -18.74 -11.32 15.36
#